data_1a24035a7fed2a54edd125759279e054
#
_entry.id   1a24035a7fed2a54edd125759279e054
#
_cell.length_a   1.000
_cell.length_b   1.000
_cell.length_c   1.000
_cell.angle_alpha   90.00
_cell.angle_beta   90.00
_cell.angle_gamma   90.00
#
_symmetry.space_group_name_H-M   'P 1'
#
loop_
_entity.id
_entity.type
_entity.pdbx_description
1 polymer ?
#
loop_
_entity_poly.entity_id
_entity_poly.type
_entity_poly.pdbx_seq_one_letter_code
_entity_poly.pdbx_strand_id
1 'polypeptide(L)'
;MSKLFYITHKEIDFVKWDQTILNSKAPLVFAQSFYLNATSAGWNALIGEDYKSVFPLTTKSKFGINYLPQPHFTSQLGLFGDFTKEDLNFCLDYIIKKYKLIQIELNHLCNHSATSKCTFVIDYKKPYSFNENTKRNISRAQNNGFKVEEVKDNDAILLSQTYLVPFLKNDLGLNEEAQSVFMILVKNAAKEKKLHTFKVINTNEEVMAIGTFISNGKHTIFLKGTNFDKKENTGSMHLLVSHAIKYFEGKSETFDFAGGSLSAGLAGFYKGLGGEQLNYGYLNINNLPWYIKLFKK
;
A
#
# COMPACT_ATOMS: atom_id res chain seq x y z
N MET A 1 20.92 -9.94 22.42
CA MET A 1 20.74 -8.85 21.43
C MET A 1 21.00 -9.44 20.07
N SER A 2 19.98 -9.52 19.23
CA SER A 2 20.19 -9.89 17.84
C SER A 2 20.98 -8.76 17.17
N LYS A 3 22.01 -9.13 16.44
CA LYS A 3 22.88 -8.18 15.76
C LYS A 3 22.28 -7.87 14.39
N LEU A 4 21.72 -6.65 14.19
CA LEU A 4 21.25 -6.22 12.87
C LEU A 4 22.41 -5.56 12.12
N PHE A 5 22.57 -5.94 10.85
CA PHE A 5 23.62 -5.46 9.97
C PHE A 5 23.04 -4.65 8.83
N TYR A 6 23.74 -3.59 8.44
CA TYR A 6 23.42 -2.84 7.23
C TYR A 6 23.88 -3.63 6.01
N ILE A 7 22.94 -3.90 5.11
CA ILE A 7 23.15 -4.66 3.86
C ILE A 7 22.73 -3.79 2.68
N THR A 8 23.58 -3.70 1.68
CA THR A 8 23.27 -2.95 0.45
C THR A 8 22.32 -3.75 -0.45
N HIS A 9 21.56 -3.07 -1.30
CA HIS A 9 20.59 -3.66 -2.21
C HIS A 9 21.14 -4.86 -2.99
N LYS A 10 22.39 -4.78 -3.44
CA LYS A 10 23.04 -5.82 -4.27
C LYS A 10 23.35 -7.11 -3.49
N GLU A 11 23.44 -7.01 -2.18
CA GLU A 11 23.80 -8.11 -1.28
C GLU A 11 22.57 -8.76 -0.62
N ILE A 12 21.35 -8.19 -0.85
CA ILE A 12 20.12 -8.74 -0.27
C ILE A 12 19.74 -10.02 -1.00
N ASP A 13 19.58 -11.10 -0.25
CA ASP A 13 18.90 -12.32 -0.71
C ASP A 13 17.38 -12.09 -0.67
N PHE A 14 16.80 -11.78 -1.82
CA PHE A 14 15.37 -11.48 -1.94
C PHE A 14 14.47 -12.67 -1.61
N VAL A 15 14.94 -13.89 -1.78
CA VAL A 15 14.17 -15.10 -1.42
C VAL A 15 14.02 -15.18 0.10
N LYS A 16 15.13 -15.08 0.84
CA LYS A 16 15.09 -15.06 2.31
C LYS A 16 14.32 -13.84 2.82
N TRP A 17 14.52 -12.67 2.21
CA TRP A 17 13.78 -11.45 2.54
C TRP A 17 12.27 -11.65 2.46
N ASP A 18 11.77 -12.10 1.31
CA ASP A 18 10.34 -12.27 1.08
C ASP A 18 9.74 -13.37 1.96
N GLN A 19 10.49 -14.43 2.26
CA GLN A 19 10.08 -15.46 3.22
C GLN A 19 9.91 -14.88 4.63
N THR A 20 10.85 -14.02 5.08
CA THR A 20 10.75 -13.36 6.38
C THR A 20 9.52 -12.46 6.45
N ILE A 21 9.24 -11.68 5.41
CA ILE A 21 8.03 -10.86 5.33
C ILE A 21 6.77 -11.75 5.41
N LEU A 22 6.68 -12.80 4.61
CA LEU A 22 5.51 -13.68 4.56
C LEU A 22 5.27 -14.43 5.88
N ASN A 23 6.33 -14.75 6.62
CA ASN A 23 6.24 -15.46 7.89
C ASN A 23 6.11 -14.52 9.10
N SER A 24 6.14 -13.20 8.89
CA SER A 24 5.98 -12.22 9.96
C SER A 24 4.54 -12.16 10.48
N LYS A 25 4.35 -11.61 11.69
CA LYS A 25 3.02 -11.37 12.26
C LYS A 25 2.17 -10.39 11.44
N ALA A 26 2.83 -9.51 10.66
CA ALA A 26 2.20 -8.58 9.74
C ALA A 26 2.82 -8.76 8.35
N PRO A 27 2.33 -9.70 7.52
CA PRO A 27 2.93 -10.05 6.23
C PRO A 27 2.58 -9.04 5.14
N LEU A 28 2.94 -7.78 5.36
CA LEU A 28 2.55 -6.66 4.50
C LEU A 28 3.19 -6.76 3.12
N VAL A 29 2.37 -6.72 2.08
CA VAL A 29 2.82 -6.76 0.68
C VAL A 29 3.73 -5.59 0.32
N PHE A 30 3.59 -4.45 1.01
CA PHE A 30 4.42 -3.26 0.83
C PHE A 30 5.92 -3.50 1.05
N ALA A 31 6.27 -4.46 1.92
CA ALA A 31 7.64 -4.76 2.29
C ALA A 31 8.27 -5.88 1.44
N GLN A 32 7.53 -6.52 0.53
CA GLN A 32 8.09 -7.52 -0.36
C GLN A 32 9.05 -6.91 -1.38
N SER A 33 10.05 -7.68 -1.80
CA SER A 33 11.12 -7.23 -2.68
C SER A 33 10.62 -6.65 -4.00
N PHE A 34 9.66 -7.31 -4.67
CA PHE A 34 9.08 -6.84 -5.94
C PHE A 34 8.41 -5.47 -5.79
N TYR A 35 7.76 -5.23 -4.63
CA TYR A 35 7.08 -3.98 -4.31
C TYR A 35 8.09 -2.86 -4.04
N LEU A 36 9.06 -3.12 -3.16
CA LEU A 36 10.13 -2.17 -2.82
C LEU A 36 10.99 -1.83 -4.05
N ASN A 37 11.27 -2.80 -4.92
CA ASN A 37 12.00 -2.58 -6.17
C ASN A 37 11.27 -1.62 -7.12
N ALA A 38 9.93 -1.59 -7.06
CA ALA A 38 9.12 -0.65 -7.84
C ALA A 38 9.04 0.73 -7.18
N THR A 39 8.86 0.79 -5.85
CA THR A 39 8.53 2.03 -5.14
C THR A 39 9.74 2.76 -4.58
N SER A 40 10.87 2.07 -4.43
CA SER A 40 12.12 2.62 -3.89
C SER A 40 13.34 1.91 -4.47
N ALA A 41 13.53 1.95 -5.79
CA ALA A 41 14.64 1.25 -6.46
C ALA A 41 15.99 1.50 -5.78
N GLY A 42 16.77 0.42 -5.57
CA GLY A 42 18.06 0.48 -4.89
C GLY A 42 17.96 0.66 -3.37
N TRP A 43 16.81 0.37 -2.76
CA TRP A 43 16.66 0.36 -1.29
C TRP A 43 17.68 -0.55 -0.62
N ASN A 44 18.07 -0.22 0.62
CA ASN A 44 18.98 -1.00 1.46
C ASN A 44 18.21 -1.58 2.65
N ALA A 45 18.89 -2.30 3.53
CA ALA A 45 18.23 -2.93 4.68
C ALA A 45 19.09 -2.96 5.93
N LEU A 46 18.40 -3.09 7.08
CA LEU A 46 18.97 -3.69 8.27
C LEU A 46 18.45 -5.12 8.37
N ILE A 47 19.35 -6.08 8.47
CA ILE A 47 19.02 -7.51 8.46
C ILE A 47 19.63 -8.16 9.70
N GLY A 48 18.78 -8.87 10.45
CA GLY A 48 19.20 -9.72 11.55
C GLY A 48 19.88 -11.00 11.07
N GLU A 49 20.54 -11.70 11.98
CA GLU A 49 21.22 -12.94 11.68
C GLU A 49 20.31 -13.92 10.91
N ASP A 50 20.81 -14.44 9.81
CA ASP A 50 20.12 -15.34 8.88
C ASP A 50 18.69 -14.89 8.48
N TYR A 51 18.51 -13.58 8.27
CA TYR A 51 17.21 -12.99 7.90
C TYR A 51 16.08 -13.19 8.91
N LYS A 52 16.41 -13.49 10.18
CA LYS A 52 15.41 -13.66 11.24
C LYS A 52 14.50 -12.44 11.40
N SER A 53 15.09 -11.25 11.21
CA SER A 53 14.33 -9.99 11.14
C SER A 53 14.91 -9.07 10.08
N VAL A 54 14.05 -8.23 9.47
CA VAL A 54 14.41 -7.36 8.35
C VAL A 54 13.71 -6.01 8.43
N PHE A 55 14.47 -4.92 8.15
CA PHE A 55 13.95 -3.55 8.12
C PHE A 55 14.39 -2.86 6.82
N PRO A 56 13.46 -2.46 5.91
CA PRO A 56 13.81 -1.80 4.66
C PRO A 56 14.20 -0.34 4.90
N LEU A 57 15.25 0.10 4.20
CA LEU A 57 15.74 1.47 4.20
C LEU A 57 15.55 2.08 2.81
N THR A 58 14.47 2.83 2.65
CA THR A 58 14.06 3.49 1.39
C THR A 58 14.84 4.78 1.16
N THR A 59 16.17 4.70 1.30
CA THR A 59 17.07 5.85 1.25
C THR A 59 17.02 6.57 -0.10
N LYS A 60 16.82 7.89 -0.06
CA LYS A 60 17.05 8.79 -1.20
C LYS A 60 18.15 9.81 -0.85
N SER A 61 18.78 10.39 -1.88
CA SER A 61 19.78 11.44 -1.71
C SER A 61 19.41 12.65 -2.57
N LYS A 62 19.53 13.84 -1.99
CA LYS A 62 19.36 15.10 -2.70
C LYS A 62 20.35 16.12 -2.14
N PHE A 63 21.10 16.80 -3.03
CA PHE A 63 22.15 17.76 -2.65
C PHE A 63 23.19 17.19 -1.65
N GLY A 64 23.57 15.91 -1.82
CA GLY A 64 24.52 15.25 -0.93
C GLY A 64 23.97 14.86 0.44
N ILE A 65 22.69 15.09 0.72
CA ILE A 65 22.02 14.73 1.98
C ILE A 65 21.17 13.50 1.77
N ASN A 66 21.48 12.44 2.54
CA ASN A 66 20.65 11.25 2.59
C ASN A 66 19.44 11.48 3.49
N TYR A 67 18.27 11.05 3.02
CA TYR A 67 17.02 11.12 3.75
C TYR A 67 16.20 9.83 3.56
N LEU A 68 15.26 9.60 4.46
CA LEU A 68 14.42 8.39 4.47
C LEU A 68 12.95 8.80 4.28
N PRO A 69 12.46 8.83 3.03
CA PRO A 69 11.07 9.18 2.74
C PRO A 69 10.17 7.95 2.75
N GLN A 70 8.88 8.19 2.94
CA GLN A 70 7.86 7.19 2.61
C GLN A 70 7.76 7.05 1.09
N PRO A 71 7.89 5.83 0.53
CA PRO A 71 7.72 5.64 -0.91
C PRO A 71 6.26 5.87 -1.34
N HIS A 72 6.07 6.28 -2.59
CA HIS A 72 4.74 6.37 -3.18
C HIS A 72 4.01 5.02 -3.11
N PHE A 73 2.70 5.07 -2.89
CA PHE A 73 1.80 3.90 -2.82
C PHE A 73 2.14 2.89 -1.72
N THR A 74 2.96 3.26 -0.76
CA THR A 74 3.36 2.40 0.37
C THR A 74 2.76 2.97 1.64
N SER A 75 2.00 2.20 2.40
CA SER A 75 1.40 2.69 3.66
C SER A 75 2.25 2.40 4.88
N GLN A 76 2.84 1.23 4.97
CA GLN A 76 3.54 0.81 6.19
C GLN A 76 4.80 0.05 5.86
N LEU A 77 5.89 0.45 6.50
CA LEU A 77 7.17 -0.25 6.54
C LEU A 77 7.60 -0.41 7.99
N GLY A 78 8.78 -0.96 8.25
CA GLY A 78 9.29 -1.12 9.61
C GLY A 78 10.04 -2.42 9.79
N LEU A 79 10.04 -2.97 11.01
CA LEU A 79 10.72 -4.22 11.32
C LEU A 79 9.76 -5.40 11.16
N PHE A 80 10.18 -6.42 10.43
CA PHE A 80 9.43 -7.65 10.15
C PHE A 80 10.22 -8.88 10.62
N GLY A 81 9.53 -10.00 10.75
CA GLY A 81 10.10 -11.28 11.17
C GLY A 81 9.97 -11.51 12.67
N ASP A 82 10.91 -12.26 13.24
CA ASP A 82 11.00 -12.53 14.67
C ASP A 82 12.04 -11.59 15.29
N PHE A 83 11.59 -10.66 16.13
CA PHE A 83 12.40 -9.60 16.71
C PHE A 83 11.93 -9.24 18.12
N THR A 84 12.83 -8.64 18.89
CA THR A 84 12.56 -8.10 20.22
C THR A 84 12.28 -6.59 20.15
N LYS A 85 11.83 -6.02 21.27
CA LYS A 85 11.67 -4.56 21.41
C LYS A 85 13.00 -3.83 21.28
N GLU A 86 14.08 -4.44 21.74
CA GLU A 86 15.46 -3.94 21.66
C GLU A 86 15.92 -3.87 20.20
N ASP A 87 15.55 -4.86 19.36
CA ASP A 87 15.87 -4.85 17.94
C ASP A 87 15.14 -3.72 17.22
N LEU A 88 13.87 -3.50 17.54
CA LEU A 88 13.12 -2.36 17.00
C LEU A 88 13.75 -1.02 17.42
N ASN A 89 14.09 -0.86 18.69
CA ASN A 89 14.76 0.35 19.18
C ASN A 89 16.11 0.56 18.48
N PHE A 90 16.90 -0.49 18.29
CA PHE A 90 18.15 -0.42 17.52
C PHE A 90 17.91 0.12 16.10
N CYS A 91 16.90 -0.40 15.38
CA CYS A 91 16.56 0.10 14.04
C CYS A 91 16.19 1.59 14.05
N LEU A 92 15.36 2.00 15.01
CA LEU A 92 14.93 3.40 15.14
C LEU A 92 16.11 4.32 15.47
N ASP A 93 16.96 3.95 16.41
CA ASP A 93 18.16 4.71 16.78
C ASP A 93 19.14 4.81 15.60
N TYR A 94 19.31 3.72 14.85
CA TYR A 94 20.15 3.70 13.65
C TYR A 94 19.66 4.71 12.61
N ILE A 95 18.38 4.70 12.28
CA ILE A 95 17.83 5.62 11.26
C ILE A 95 17.85 7.07 11.74
N ILE A 96 17.55 7.34 13.02
CA ILE A 96 17.58 8.68 13.62
C ILE A 96 19.01 9.26 13.59
N LYS A 97 20.02 8.43 13.84
CA LYS A 97 21.43 8.83 13.76
C LYS A 97 21.90 9.08 12.33
N LYS A 98 21.46 8.25 11.39
CA LYS A 98 21.95 8.24 10.00
C LYS A 98 21.32 9.32 9.14
N TYR A 99 20.04 9.63 9.32
CA TYR A 99 19.27 10.50 8.43
C TYR A 99 18.87 11.82 9.10
N LYS A 100 19.07 12.92 8.38
CA LYS A 100 18.66 14.28 8.84
C LYS A 100 17.17 14.56 8.60
N LEU A 101 16.58 13.88 7.65
CA LEU A 101 15.14 13.94 7.33
C LEU A 101 14.60 12.55 7.24
N ILE A 102 13.60 12.25 8.07
CA ILE A 102 12.90 10.96 8.12
C ILE A 102 11.41 11.24 8.06
N GLN A 103 10.73 10.60 7.11
CA GLN A 103 9.28 10.68 6.96
C GLN A 103 8.78 9.30 6.55
N ILE A 104 8.59 8.40 7.52
CA ILE A 104 8.18 7.01 7.27
C ILE A 104 7.00 6.61 8.13
N GLU A 105 6.17 5.77 7.58
CA GLU A 105 5.04 5.13 8.24
C GLU A 105 5.46 3.73 8.69
N LEU A 106 5.33 3.48 10.00
CA LEU A 106 5.83 2.26 10.63
C LEU A 106 4.68 1.29 10.89
N ASN A 107 4.91 0.00 10.64
CA ASN A 107 3.97 -1.07 10.97
C ASN A 107 3.80 -1.32 12.50
N HIS A 108 4.44 -0.50 13.32
CA HIS A 108 4.36 -0.53 14.77
C HIS A 108 4.12 0.88 15.33
N LEU A 109 3.37 0.96 16.42
CA LEU A 109 3.36 2.14 17.27
C LEU A 109 4.66 2.13 18.09
N CYS A 110 5.38 3.24 18.10
CA CYS A 110 6.61 3.40 18.85
C CYS A 110 6.62 4.73 19.62
N ASN A 111 7.39 4.81 20.69
CA ASN A 111 7.48 6.02 21.53
C ASN A 111 8.03 7.25 20.77
N HIS A 112 8.70 7.04 19.64
CA HIS A 112 9.22 8.09 18.75
C HIS A 112 8.18 8.60 17.75
N SER A 113 7.00 7.95 17.64
CA SER A 113 5.92 8.38 16.75
C SER A 113 5.20 9.56 17.38
N ALA A 114 5.49 10.78 16.92
CA ALA A 114 4.79 11.99 17.37
C ALA A 114 3.32 12.03 16.95
N THR A 115 2.96 11.27 15.90
CA THR A 115 1.60 11.16 15.37
C THR A 115 1.30 9.74 14.92
N SER A 116 0.02 9.38 14.93
CA SER A 116 -0.47 8.14 14.34
C SER A 116 -1.18 8.45 13.02
N LYS A 117 -1.02 7.55 12.06
CA LYS A 117 -1.86 7.49 10.86
C LYS A 117 -2.76 6.26 10.94
N CYS A 118 -3.71 6.15 10.06
CA CYS A 118 -4.57 4.97 10.00
C CYS A 118 -4.81 4.50 8.57
N THR A 119 -5.08 3.22 8.45
CA THR A 119 -5.70 2.58 7.31
C THR A 119 -7.00 1.91 7.75
N PHE A 120 -7.72 1.32 6.81
CA PHE A 120 -8.88 0.47 7.09
C PHE A 120 -8.58 -0.92 6.58
N VAL A 121 -8.89 -1.94 7.40
CA VAL A 121 -8.61 -3.33 7.08
C VAL A 121 -9.82 -4.21 7.37
N ILE A 122 -9.98 -5.27 6.60
CA ILE A 122 -10.85 -6.40 6.93
C ILE A 122 -9.92 -7.55 7.31
N ASP A 123 -10.03 -8.02 8.54
CA ASP A 123 -9.40 -9.27 9.00
C ASP A 123 -10.37 -10.41 8.72
N TYR A 124 -10.09 -11.25 7.74
CA TYR A 124 -10.97 -12.35 7.36
C TYR A 124 -11.12 -13.46 8.41
N LYS A 125 -10.32 -13.39 9.50
CA LYS A 125 -10.51 -14.26 10.67
C LYS A 125 -11.65 -13.78 11.59
N LYS A 126 -12.19 -12.58 11.32
CA LYS A 126 -13.29 -11.96 12.06
C LYS A 126 -14.50 -11.78 11.16
N PRO A 127 -15.73 -11.80 11.73
CA PRO A 127 -16.91 -11.47 10.96
C PRO A 127 -16.86 -10.00 10.51
N TYR A 128 -17.22 -9.74 9.27
CA TYR A 128 -17.40 -8.38 8.73
C TYR A 128 -18.75 -8.26 8.03
N SER A 129 -19.26 -7.05 7.89
CA SER A 129 -20.52 -6.82 7.19
C SER A 129 -20.53 -5.47 6.49
N PHE A 130 -21.25 -5.40 5.38
CA PHE A 130 -21.51 -4.15 4.67
C PHE A 130 -22.67 -3.42 5.34
N ASN A 131 -22.55 -2.10 5.50
CA ASN A 131 -23.64 -1.29 6.02
C ASN A 131 -24.78 -1.14 5.00
N GLU A 132 -25.94 -0.64 5.45
CA GLU A 132 -27.14 -0.51 4.61
C GLU A 132 -26.94 0.43 3.41
N ASN A 133 -26.13 1.48 3.54
CA ASN A 133 -25.83 2.35 2.43
C ASN A 133 -25.02 1.61 1.34
N THR A 134 -24.03 0.84 1.74
CA THR A 134 -23.22 0.00 0.82
C THR A 134 -24.11 -1.03 0.13
N LYS A 135 -24.97 -1.75 0.87
CA LYS A 135 -25.90 -2.74 0.31
C LYS A 135 -26.84 -2.10 -0.73
N ARG A 136 -27.40 -0.92 -0.42
CA ARG A 136 -28.26 -0.19 -1.37
C ARG A 136 -27.51 0.20 -2.66
N ASN A 137 -26.28 0.66 -2.55
CA ASN A 137 -25.48 1.03 -3.72
C ASN A 137 -25.11 -0.19 -4.58
N ILE A 138 -24.76 -1.32 -3.94
CA ILE A 138 -24.53 -2.60 -4.64
C ILE A 138 -25.80 -3.03 -5.39
N SER A 139 -26.95 -3.05 -4.72
CA SER A 139 -28.23 -3.41 -5.33
C SER A 139 -28.60 -2.48 -6.47
N ARG A 140 -28.35 -1.16 -6.35
CA ARG A 140 -28.57 -0.20 -7.43
C ARG A 140 -27.75 -0.53 -8.66
N ALA A 141 -26.46 -0.81 -8.51
CA ALA A 141 -25.59 -1.19 -9.63
C ALA A 141 -26.07 -2.48 -10.30
N GLN A 142 -26.43 -3.49 -9.49
CA GLN A 142 -26.96 -4.76 -9.99
C GLN A 142 -28.30 -4.59 -10.74
N ASN A 143 -29.21 -3.78 -10.21
CA ASN A 143 -30.50 -3.48 -10.86
C ASN A 143 -30.33 -2.71 -12.18
N ASN A 144 -29.24 -1.94 -12.31
CA ASN A 144 -28.85 -1.29 -13.57
C ASN A 144 -28.14 -2.26 -14.55
N GLY A 145 -28.09 -3.54 -14.25
CA GLY A 145 -27.48 -4.56 -15.11
C GLY A 145 -25.94 -4.57 -15.11
N PHE A 146 -25.31 -3.89 -14.15
CA PHE A 146 -23.86 -3.82 -14.08
C PHE A 146 -23.25 -5.17 -13.69
N LYS A 147 -22.11 -5.50 -14.33
CA LYS A 147 -21.37 -6.73 -14.09
C LYS A 147 -19.93 -6.41 -13.73
N VAL A 148 -19.33 -7.26 -12.88
CA VAL A 148 -17.90 -7.19 -12.55
C VAL A 148 -17.16 -8.24 -13.37
N GLU A 149 -16.08 -7.85 -14.00
CA GLU A 149 -15.19 -8.72 -14.74
C GLU A 149 -13.76 -8.64 -14.21
N GLU A 150 -13.11 -9.79 -14.05
CA GLU A 150 -11.67 -9.85 -13.79
C GLU A 150 -10.91 -9.64 -15.10
N VAL A 151 -9.91 -8.77 -15.06
CA VAL A 151 -9.02 -8.48 -16.20
C VAL A 151 -7.62 -8.95 -15.83
N LYS A 152 -6.97 -9.70 -16.71
CA LYS A 152 -5.70 -10.37 -16.42
C LYS A 152 -4.57 -9.90 -17.34
N ASP A 153 -3.35 -10.20 -16.93
CA ASP A 153 -2.13 -10.07 -17.71
C ASP A 153 -1.93 -8.68 -18.33
N ASN A 154 -1.62 -8.63 -19.62
CA ASN A 154 -1.35 -7.39 -20.34
C ASN A 154 -2.55 -6.47 -20.41
N ASP A 155 -3.78 -7.00 -20.45
CA ASP A 155 -5.01 -6.19 -20.47
C ASP A 155 -5.20 -5.46 -19.13
N ALA A 156 -4.83 -6.09 -18.01
CA ALA A 156 -4.86 -5.43 -16.70
C ALA A 156 -3.86 -4.27 -16.62
N ILE A 157 -2.65 -4.43 -17.21
CA ILE A 157 -1.64 -3.37 -17.31
C ILE A 157 -2.17 -2.24 -18.21
N LEU A 158 -2.71 -2.58 -19.38
CA LEU A 158 -3.27 -1.60 -20.33
C LEU A 158 -4.43 -0.81 -19.71
N LEU A 159 -5.34 -1.50 -19.03
CA LEU A 159 -6.47 -0.86 -18.33
C LEU A 159 -5.98 0.10 -17.25
N SER A 160 -4.99 -0.30 -16.45
CA SER A 160 -4.38 0.56 -15.43
C SER A 160 -3.74 1.80 -16.06
N GLN A 161 -3.04 1.64 -17.18
CA GLN A 161 -2.43 2.75 -17.92
C GLN A 161 -3.49 3.71 -18.51
N THR A 162 -4.55 3.15 -19.10
CA THR A 162 -5.58 3.92 -19.79
C THR A 162 -6.46 4.73 -18.83
N TYR A 163 -6.80 4.17 -17.68
CA TYR A 163 -7.78 4.74 -16.78
C TYR A 163 -7.21 5.25 -15.45
N LEU A 164 -6.27 4.52 -14.85
CA LEU A 164 -5.76 4.90 -13.52
C LEU A 164 -4.65 5.95 -13.61
N VAL A 165 -3.79 5.92 -14.64
CA VAL A 165 -2.75 6.97 -14.78
C VAL A 165 -3.36 8.35 -15.00
N PRO A 166 -4.36 8.57 -15.89
CA PRO A 166 -5.06 9.84 -15.96
C PRO A 166 -5.75 10.24 -14.65
N PHE A 167 -6.36 9.31 -13.93
CA PHE A 167 -6.95 9.56 -12.62
C PHE A 167 -5.90 10.01 -11.59
N LEU A 168 -4.73 9.37 -11.53
CA LEU A 168 -3.63 9.78 -10.65
C LEU A 168 -3.17 11.20 -10.95
N LYS A 169 -3.09 11.57 -12.23
CA LYS A 169 -2.68 12.90 -12.68
C LYS A 169 -3.75 13.96 -12.41
N ASN A 170 -4.97 13.73 -12.90
CA ASN A 170 -6.01 14.77 -13.01
C ASN A 170 -6.82 14.92 -11.73
N ASP A 171 -7.15 13.81 -11.06
CA ASP A 171 -8.00 13.81 -9.86
C ASP A 171 -7.17 13.85 -8.57
N LEU A 172 -6.00 13.22 -8.54
CA LEU A 172 -5.14 13.17 -7.35
C LEU A 172 -3.94 14.12 -7.43
N GLY A 173 -3.69 14.78 -8.55
CA GLY A 173 -2.61 15.75 -8.74
C GLY A 173 -1.20 15.14 -8.59
N LEU A 174 -1.04 13.83 -8.82
CA LEU A 174 0.26 13.18 -8.66
C LEU A 174 1.19 13.51 -9.84
N ASN A 175 2.45 13.77 -9.51
CA ASN A 175 3.48 14.10 -10.48
C ASN A 175 3.89 12.89 -11.35
N GLU A 176 4.68 13.13 -12.39
CA GLU A 176 5.16 12.11 -13.33
C GLU A 176 5.98 11.00 -12.65
N GLU A 177 6.76 11.34 -11.61
CA GLU A 177 7.52 10.35 -10.83
C GLU A 177 6.55 9.33 -10.19
N ALA A 178 5.51 9.81 -9.51
CA ALA A 178 4.52 8.95 -8.88
C ALA A 178 3.74 8.11 -9.92
N GLN A 179 3.37 8.69 -11.07
CA GLN A 179 2.72 7.95 -12.15
C GLN A 179 3.61 6.84 -12.71
N SER A 180 4.90 7.12 -12.89
CA SER A 180 5.90 6.13 -13.33
C SER A 180 6.08 5.01 -12.32
N VAL A 181 6.20 5.35 -11.03
CA VAL A 181 6.28 4.36 -9.94
C VAL A 181 5.04 3.47 -9.92
N PHE A 182 3.84 4.04 -10.10
CA PHE A 182 2.61 3.26 -10.19
C PHE A 182 2.66 2.22 -11.30
N MET A 183 3.07 2.62 -12.51
CA MET A 183 3.14 1.70 -13.65
C MET A 183 4.24 0.64 -13.50
N ILE A 184 5.38 0.98 -12.89
CA ILE A 184 6.43 -0.01 -12.56
C ILE A 184 5.88 -1.02 -11.54
N LEU A 185 5.17 -0.56 -10.51
CA LEU A 185 4.56 -1.42 -9.50
C LEU A 185 3.52 -2.37 -10.11
N VAL A 186 2.63 -1.86 -10.96
CA VAL A 186 1.62 -2.67 -11.68
C VAL A 186 2.31 -3.75 -12.52
N LYS A 187 3.34 -3.39 -13.30
CA LYS A 187 4.09 -4.34 -14.13
C LYS A 187 4.83 -5.39 -13.31
N ASN A 188 5.48 -4.99 -12.22
CA ASN A 188 6.18 -5.93 -11.33
C ASN A 188 5.19 -6.88 -10.65
N ALA A 189 4.04 -6.38 -10.18
CA ALA A 189 3.01 -7.20 -9.57
C ALA A 189 2.39 -8.20 -10.57
N ALA A 190 2.20 -7.80 -11.83
CA ALA A 190 1.74 -8.68 -12.90
C ALA A 190 2.75 -9.80 -13.17
N LYS A 191 4.05 -9.46 -13.29
CA LYS A 191 5.13 -10.43 -13.48
C LYS A 191 5.18 -11.48 -12.37
N GLU A 192 4.94 -11.06 -11.13
CA GLU A 192 4.90 -11.92 -9.95
C GLU A 192 3.55 -12.63 -9.75
N LYS A 193 2.59 -12.49 -10.70
CA LYS A 193 1.22 -13.02 -10.60
C LYS A 193 0.48 -12.60 -9.32
N LYS A 194 0.76 -11.40 -8.84
CA LYS A 194 0.19 -10.79 -7.62
C LYS A 194 -0.77 -9.64 -7.93
N LEU A 195 -0.89 -9.27 -9.22
CA LEU A 195 -1.80 -8.24 -9.69
C LEU A 195 -3.20 -8.84 -9.93
N HIS A 196 -4.22 -8.17 -9.43
CA HIS A 196 -5.62 -8.45 -9.72
C HIS A 196 -6.29 -7.14 -10.12
N THR A 197 -6.97 -7.14 -11.25
CA THR A 197 -7.70 -5.96 -11.73
C THR A 197 -9.13 -6.35 -12.05
N PHE A 198 -10.07 -5.59 -11.53
CA PHE A 198 -11.50 -5.74 -11.82
C PHE A 198 -12.02 -4.49 -12.51
N LYS A 199 -12.92 -4.66 -13.47
CA LYS A 199 -13.72 -3.59 -14.06
C LYS A 199 -15.19 -3.86 -13.83
N VAL A 200 -15.98 -2.81 -13.74
CA VAL A 200 -17.45 -2.85 -13.80
C VAL A 200 -17.85 -2.36 -15.16
N ILE A 201 -18.71 -3.11 -15.85
CA ILE A 201 -19.31 -2.73 -17.13
C ILE A 201 -20.83 -2.57 -16.97
N ASN A 202 -21.41 -1.67 -17.77
CA ASN A 202 -22.85 -1.55 -17.90
C ASN A 202 -23.42 -2.47 -19.01
N THR A 203 -24.70 -2.37 -19.31
CA THR A 203 -25.38 -3.18 -20.34
C THR A 203 -24.91 -2.87 -21.76
N ASN A 204 -24.25 -1.74 -22.00
CA ASN A 204 -23.65 -1.35 -23.27
C ASN A 204 -22.16 -1.71 -23.35
N GLU A 205 -21.64 -2.51 -22.41
CA GLU A 205 -20.21 -2.88 -22.26
C GLU A 205 -19.27 -1.69 -21.97
N GLU A 206 -19.80 -0.54 -21.57
CA GLU A 206 -19.00 0.61 -21.19
C GLU A 206 -18.41 0.42 -19.78
N VAL A 207 -17.14 0.82 -19.60
CA VAL A 207 -16.45 0.72 -18.30
C VAL A 207 -16.97 1.80 -17.34
N MET A 208 -17.62 1.38 -16.26
CA MET A 208 -18.18 2.25 -15.23
C MET A 208 -17.25 2.46 -14.03
N ALA A 209 -16.43 1.47 -13.71
CA ALA A 209 -15.42 1.56 -12.68
C ALA A 209 -14.27 0.58 -12.94
N ILE A 210 -13.12 0.90 -12.39
CA ILE A 210 -11.94 0.02 -12.40
C ILE A 210 -11.27 0.07 -11.03
N GLY A 211 -10.73 -1.08 -10.59
CA GLY A 211 -9.92 -1.19 -9.39
C GLY A 211 -8.80 -2.19 -9.55
N THR A 212 -7.63 -1.83 -9.06
CA THR A 212 -6.43 -2.65 -9.09
C THR A 212 -6.01 -2.99 -7.67
N PHE A 213 -5.71 -4.26 -7.44
CA PHE A 213 -5.36 -4.86 -6.17
C PHE A 213 -4.05 -5.62 -6.30
N ILE A 214 -3.29 -5.69 -5.21
CA ILE A 214 -2.07 -6.50 -5.14
C ILE A 214 -2.19 -7.42 -3.93
N SER A 215 -1.94 -8.72 -4.13
CA SER A 215 -2.03 -9.73 -3.08
C SER A 215 -0.77 -10.59 -3.03
N ASN A 216 -0.31 -10.90 -1.82
CA ASN A 216 0.74 -11.90 -1.59
C ASN A 216 0.20 -13.22 -1.03
N GLY A 217 -1.12 -13.41 -1.03
CA GLY A 217 -1.79 -14.58 -0.47
C GLY A 217 -2.11 -14.47 1.03
N LYS A 218 -1.49 -13.51 1.75
CA LYS A 218 -1.81 -13.24 3.17
C LYS A 218 -2.35 -11.83 3.37
N HIS A 219 -1.81 -10.86 2.64
CA HIS A 219 -2.21 -9.47 2.70
C HIS A 219 -2.56 -8.97 1.31
N THR A 220 -3.78 -8.50 1.14
CA THR A 220 -4.28 -7.89 -0.11
C THR A 220 -4.50 -6.42 0.10
N ILE A 221 -4.04 -5.59 -0.82
CA ILE A 221 -4.26 -4.15 -0.81
C ILE A 221 -5.16 -3.71 -1.97
N PHE A 222 -6.03 -2.74 -1.70
CA PHE A 222 -6.70 -1.95 -2.73
C PHE A 222 -5.75 -0.84 -3.18
N LEU A 223 -4.95 -1.12 -4.23
CA LEU A 223 -3.92 -0.18 -4.66
C LEU A 223 -4.51 1.14 -5.15
N LYS A 224 -5.39 1.10 -6.15
CA LYS A 224 -6.11 2.27 -6.69
C LYS A 224 -7.36 1.84 -7.45
N GLY A 225 -8.34 2.73 -7.46
CA GLY A 225 -9.54 2.57 -8.28
C GLY A 225 -10.21 3.92 -8.54
N THR A 226 -11.00 3.96 -9.61
CA THR A 226 -11.83 5.11 -9.98
C THR A 226 -13.11 4.64 -10.65
N ASN A 227 -14.14 5.49 -10.62
CA ASN A 227 -15.39 5.31 -11.34
C ASN A 227 -15.62 6.47 -12.31
N PHE A 228 -16.37 6.21 -13.36
CA PHE A 228 -16.64 7.16 -14.45
C PHE A 228 -18.06 7.75 -14.39
N ASP A 229 -18.90 7.22 -13.49
CA ASP A 229 -20.29 7.62 -13.24
C ASP A 229 -20.43 8.60 -12.05
N LYS A 230 -19.42 9.43 -11.81
CA LYS A 230 -19.33 10.32 -10.63
C LYS A 230 -20.57 11.21 -10.42
N LYS A 231 -21.27 11.57 -11.50
CA LYS A 231 -22.47 12.42 -11.45
C LYS A 231 -23.76 11.67 -11.11
N GLU A 232 -23.83 10.37 -11.42
CA GLU A 232 -25.07 9.60 -11.35
C GLU A 232 -25.18 8.72 -10.12
N ASN A 233 -24.04 8.51 -9.39
CA ASN A 233 -23.97 7.64 -8.22
C ASN A 233 -24.65 6.28 -8.45
N THR A 234 -24.23 5.59 -9.49
CA THR A 234 -24.81 4.28 -9.88
C THR A 234 -24.45 3.13 -8.95
N GLY A 235 -23.48 3.33 -8.05
CA GLY A 235 -23.00 2.31 -7.13
C GLY A 235 -21.89 1.43 -7.69
N SER A 236 -21.35 1.75 -8.86
CA SER A 236 -20.33 0.97 -9.56
C SER A 236 -19.11 0.66 -8.70
N MET A 237 -18.56 1.64 -7.95
CA MET A 237 -17.42 1.43 -7.07
C MET A 237 -17.75 0.56 -5.86
N HIS A 238 -18.97 0.67 -5.29
CA HIS A 238 -19.41 -0.22 -4.22
C HIS A 238 -19.51 -1.67 -4.70
N LEU A 239 -20.06 -1.88 -5.91
CA LEU A 239 -20.14 -3.19 -6.54
C LEU A 239 -18.75 -3.78 -6.78
N LEU A 240 -17.82 -2.99 -7.35
CA LEU A 240 -16.46 -3.42 -7.64
C LEU A 240 -15.71 -3.84 -6.37
N VAL A 241 -15.65 -2.96 -5.36
CA VAL A 241 -14.85 -3.22 -4.15
C VAL A 241 -15.48 -4.32 -3.30
N SER A 242 -16.81 -4.38 -3.22
CA SER A 242 -17.49 -5.49 -2.53
C SER A 242 -17.24 -6.85 -3.21
N HIS A 243 -17.16 -6.87 -4.55
CA HIS A 243 -16.77 -8.07 -5.30
C HIS A 243 -15.33 -8.47 -4.96
N ALA A 244 -14.38 -7.53 -4.98
CA ALA A 244 -12.99 -7.80 -4.65
C ALA A 244 -12.83 -8.33 -3.20
N ILE A 245 -13.51 -7.73 -2.22
CA ILE A 245 -13.50 -8.22 -0.83
C ILE A 245 -13.93 -9.69 -0.78
N LYS A 246 -15.04 -10.05 -1.43
CA LYS A 246 -15.54 -11.43 -1.48
C LYS A 246 -14.59 -12.36 -2.28
N TYR A 247 -13.98 -11.86 -3.33
CA TYR A 247 -13.03 -12.63 -4.15
C TYR A 247 -11.79 -13.05 -3.35
N PHE A 248 -11.29 -12.17 -2.46
CA PHE A 248 -10.11 -12.46 -1.64
C PHE A 248 -10.43 -13.19 -0.32
N GLU A 249 -11.69 -13.32 0.07
CA GLU A 249 -12.10 -14.12 1.20
C GLU A 249 -11.69 -15.58 0.99
N GLY A 250 -10.97 -16.16 1.95
CA GLY A 250 -10.37 -17.49 1.84
C GLY A 250 -9.07 -17.57 0.99
N LYS A 251 -8.67 -16.47 0.32
CA LYS A 251 -7.43 -16.38 -0.45
C LYS A 251 -6.40 -15.44 0.19
N SER A 252 -6.81 -14.66 1.17
CA SER A 252 -5.97 -13.74 1.93
C SER A 252 -6.37 -13.75 3.39
N GLU A 253 -5.47 -13.37 4.29
CA GLU A 253 -5.80 -13.21 5.72
C GLU A 253 -6.41 -11.84 5.99
N THR A 254 -5.96 -10.82 5.24
CA THR A 254 -6.42 -9.44 5.41
C THR A 254 -6.62 -8.74 4.07
N PHE A 255 -7.62 -7.86 4.02
CA PHE A 255 -7.85 -6.90 2.94
C PHE A 255 -7.64 -5.49 3.47
N ASP A 256 -6.64 -4.79 2.96
CA ASP A 256 -6.26 -3.43 3.36
C ASP A 256 -6.67 -2.43 2.28
N PHE A 257 -7.44 -1.44 2.64
CA PHE A 257 -7.83 -0.35 1.73
C PHE A 257 -6.68 0.61 1.42
N ALA A 258 -5.52 0.41 2.05
CA ALA A 258 -4.25 1.13 1.81
C ALA A 258 -4.38 2.66 1.83
N GLY A 259 -5.22 3.17 2.71
CA GLY A 259 -5.46 4.61 2.84
C GLY A 259 -6.69 4.95 3.68
N GLY A 260 -7.11 6.20 3.62
CA GLY A 260 -8.34 6.68 4.29
C GLY A 260 -8.11 7.66 5.43
N SER A 261 -6.87 7.92 5.81
CA SER A 261 -6.55 8.85 6.91
C SER A 261 -6.78 10.34 6.58
N LEU A 262 -6.95 10.69 5.30
CA LEU A 262 -7.00 12.09 4.85
C LEU A 262 -8.40 12.60 4.47
N SER A 263 -9.40 11.72 4.31
CA SER A 263 -10.73 12.11 3.85
C SER A 263 -11.82 11.38 4.63
N ALA A 264 -12.71 12.15 5.26
CA ALA A 264 -13.87 11.60 5.98
C ALA A 264 -14.80 10.80 5.06
N GLY A 265 -14.97 11.24 3.80
CA GLY A 265 -15.78 10.54 2.81
C GLY A 265 -15.20 9.18 2.45
N LEU A 266 -13.88 9.10 2.24
CA LEU A 266 -13.19 7.86 1.92
C LEU A 266 -13.18 6.91 3.13
N ALA A 267 -12.96 7.43 4.32
CA ALA A 267 -13.06 6.67 5.56
C ALA A 267 -14.47 6.09 5.77
N GLY A 268 -15.52 6.88 5.46
CA GLY A 268 -16.91 6.44 5.51
C GLY A 268 -17.21 5.32 4.49
N PHE A 269 -16.65 5.42 3.29
CA PHE A 269 -16.75 4.39 2.26
C PHE A 269 -16.11 3.07 2.71
N TYR A 270 -14.89 3.11 3.26
CA TYR A 270 -14.19 1.92 3.73
C TYR A 270 -14.87 1.26 4.94
N LYS A 271 -15.32 2.08 5.91
CA LYS A 271 -16.13 1.57 7.04
C LYS A 271 -17.43 0.94 6.56
N GLY A 272 -18.09 1.55 5.57
CA GLY A 272 -19.31 1.01 4.97
C GLY A 272 -19.14 -0.36 4.33
N LEU A 273 -17.94 -0.64 3.83
CA LEU A 273 -17.51 -1.93 3.27
C LEU A 273 -16.96 -2.90 4.33
N GLY A 274 -17.16 -2.64 5.62
CA GLY A 274 -16.73 -3.51 6.70
C GLY A 274 -15.28 -3.31 7.16
N GLY A 275 -14.60 -2.28 6.68
CA GLY A 275 -13.24 -1.98 7.10
C GLY A 275 -13.18 -1.44 8.54
N GLU A 276 -12.34 -2.05 9.38
CA GLU A 276 -12.00 -1.55 10.72
C GLU A 276 -10.76 -0.65 10.66
N GLN A 277 -10.76 0.42 11.44
CA GLN A 277 -9.63 1.33 11.50
C GLN A 277 -8.45 0.68 12.21
N LEU A 278 -7.30 0.64 11.54
CA LEU A 278 -6.01 0.20 12.08
C LEU A 278 -5.06 1.40 12.16
N ASN A 279 -4.65 1.74 13.39
CA ASN A 279 -3.68 2.82 13.60
C ASN A 279 -2.25 2.27 13.55
N TYR A 280 -1.33 3.08 12.97
CA TYR A 280 0.08 2.76 12.86
C TYR A 280 0.96 3.99 13.10
N GLY A 281 2.27 3.78 13.35
CA GLY A 281 3.19 4.84 13.71
C GLY A 281 3.59 5.70 12.49
N TYR A 282 3.79 7.01 12.72
CA TYR A 282 4.40 7.90 11.75
C TYR A 282 5.62 8.58 12.39
N LEU A 283 6.80 8.31 11.86
CA LEU A 283 8.05 8.93 12.28
C LEU A 283 8.36 10.10 11.35
N ASN A 284 8.30 11.30 11.88
CA ASN A 284 8.58 12.54 11.15
C ASN A 284 9.65 13.35 11.89
N ILE A 285 10.88 13.29 11.38
CA ILE A 285 12.05 13.99 11.95
C ILE A 285 12.63 14.89 10.87
N ASN A 286 12.79 16.17 11.18
CA ASN A 286 13.40 17.15 10.28
C ASN A 286 14.52 17.92 10.99
N ASN A 287 15.73 17.37 10.94
CA ASN A 287 16.97 17.92 11.44
C ASN A 287 17.83 18.54 10.32
N LEU A 288 17.20 18.94 9.21
CA LEU A 288 17.89 19.65 8.13
C LEU A 288 18.39 21.01 8.63
N PRO A 289 19.55 21.49 8.16
CA PRO A 289 20.01 22.86 8.38
C PRO A 289 18.95 23.88 7.94
N TRP A 290 18.85 25.02 8.65
CA TRP A 290 17.80 26.01 8.42
C TRP A 290 17.76 26.54 6.99
N TYR A 291 18.93 26.74 6.36
CA TYR A 291 19.03 27.21 4.98
C TYR A 291 18.48 26.22 3.95
N ILE A 292 18.52 24.91 4.23
CA ILE A 292 17.92 23.89 3.36
C ILE A 292 16.40 23.85 3.55
N LYS A 293 15.92 24.12 4.77
CA LYS A 293 14.47 24.17 5.04
C LYS A 293 13.76 25.26 4.22
N LEU A 294 14.45 26.34 3.86
CA LEU A 294 13.91 27.45 3.04
C LEU A 294 13.60 27.02 1.58
N PHE A 295 14.31 26.01 1.06
CA PHE A 295 14.11 25.50 -0.30
C PHE A 295 13.13 24.32 -0.38
N LYS A 296 12.54 23.93 0.75
CA LYS A 296 11.52 22.89 0.83
C LYS A 296 10.14 23.56 0.89
N LYS A 297 9.64 23.98 -0.29
CA LYS A 297 8.20 24.28 -0.46
C LYS A 297 7.46 23.03 -0.88
#